data_87398a85694f51279c8f15c44e1f6c81
#
_entry.id   87398a85694f51279c8f15c44e1f6c81
#
_cell.length_a   1.000
_cell.length_b   1.000
_cell.length_c   1.000
_cell.angle_alpha   90.00
_cell.angle_beta   90.00
_cell.angle_gamma   90.00
#
_symmetry.space_group_name_H-M   'P 1'
#
loop_
_entity.id
_entity.type
_entity.pdbx_description
1 polymer ?
#
loop_
_entity_poly.entity_id
_entity_poly.type
_entity_poly.pdbx_seq_one_letter_code
_entity_poly.pdbx_strand_id
1 'polypeptide(L)'
;LVVGGRNSAIESALRCWRAGVDVTISYRRPEISPEHVKQILYDEIATLIERGKVGFLPATQPVEITSTHVVLAPTDEHGQPTDGERIIHETDFVLLQTGYEADMSLLAAAGVELTGEEQQPTYNPDTMETNVPGLYVAGTAAAGTQRKFRLFIETSHQHVVKIVRGLTGYEPPVADTPRRNYGFFEEPKPDPLSHK
;
A
#
# COMPACT_ATOMS: atom_id res chain seq x y z
N LEU A 1 -10.82 -7.64 15.34
CA LEU A 1 -10.20 -6.33 15.18
C LEU A 1 -9.50 -6.24 13.81
N VAL A 2 -9.73 -5.16 13.07
CA VAL A 2 -8.98 -4.81 11.84
C VAL A 2 -8.09 -3.61 12.14
N VAL A 3 -6.78 -3.74 11.90
CA VAL A 3 -5.81 -2.66 12.12
C VAL A 3 -5.41 -2.05 10.79
N GLY A 4 -5.74 -0.78 10.60
CA GLY A 4 -5.48 -0.03 9.38
C GLY A 4 -6.65 0.83 8.96
N GLY A 5 -6.46 1.74 8.01
CA GLY A 5 -7.51 2.68 7.57
C GLY A 5 -7.42 3.04 6.10
N ARG A 6 -6.79 2.20 5.27
CA ARG A 6 -6.74 2.34 3.81
C ARG A 6 -7.54 1.22 3.12
N ASN A 7 -7.53 1.19 1.79
CA ASN A 7 -8.36 0.29 1.00
C ASN A 7 -8.40 -1.16 1.52
N SER A 8 -7.24 -1.79 1.78
CA SER A 8 -7.20 -3.19 2.23
C SER A 8 -7.89 -3.39 3.58
N ALA A 9 -7.68 -2.48 4.53
CA ALA A 9 -8.30 -2.56 5.84
C ALA A 9 -9.82 -2.40 5.74
N ILE A 10 -10.26 -1.39 4.99
CA ILE A 10 -11.70 -1.12 4.82
C ILE A 10 -12.38 -2.26 4.06
N GLU A 11 -11.77 -2.77 3.00
CA GLU A 11 -12.31 -3.92 2.27
C GLU A 11 -12.41 -5.17 3.16
N SER A 12 -11.39 -5.44 3.96
CA SER A 12 -11.40 -6.56 4.92
C SER A 12 -12.49 -6.38 5.98
N ALA A 13 -12.63 -5.17 6.54
CA ALA A 13 -13.67 -4.87 7.52
C ALA A 13 -15.09 -5.08 6.95
N LEU A 14 -15.34 -4.56 5.74
CA LEU A 14 -16.63 -4.73 5.05
C LEU A 14 -16.92 -6.21 4.73
N ARG A 15 -15.93 -6.97 4.30
CA ARG A 15 -16.09 -8.41 4.02
C ARG A 15 -16.42 -9.19 5.28
N CYS A 16 -15.72 -8.94 6.40
CA CYS A 16 -15.99 -9.56 7.68
C CYS A 16 -17.40 -9.20 8.19
N TRP A 17 -17.77 -7.93 8.14
CA TRP A 17 -19.07 -7.47 8.56
C TRP A 17 -20.21 -8.12 7.73
N ARG A 18 -20.07 -8.19 6.41
CA ARG A 18 -21.04 -8.86 5.51
C ARG A 18 -21.15 -10.37 5.80
N ALA A 19 -20.10 -10.98 6.34
CA ALA A 19 -20.11 -12.38 6.78
C ALA A 19 -20.73 -12.57 8.19
N GLY A 20 -21.22 -11.50 8.82
CA GLY A 20 -21.86 -11.55 10.12
C GLY A 20 -20.89 -11.46 11.31
N VAL A 21 -19.64 -11.07 11.09
CA VAL A 21 -18.65 -10.87 12.15
C VAL A 21 -18.85 -9.49 12.79
N ASP A 22 -18.72 -9.42 14.10
CA ASP A 22 -18.62 -8.14 14.82
C ASP A 22 -17.24 -7.54 14.57
N VAL A 23 -17.21 -6.35 13.97
CA VAL A 23 -15.99 -5.72 13.48
C VAL A 23 -15.71 -4.40 14.14
N THR A 24 -14.48 -4.24 14.62
CA THR A 24 -13.92 -2.95 15.05
C THR A 24 -12.67 -2.64 14.24
N ILE A 25 -12.52 -1.39 13.82
CA ILE A 25 -11.34 -0.88 13.11
C ILE A 25 -10.52 -0.02 14.08
N SER A 26 -9.23 -0.33 14.24
CA SER A 26 -8.24 0.53 14.88
C SER A 26 -7.41 1.22 13.80
N TYR A 27 -7.32 2.53 13.85
CA TYR A 27 -6.55 3.28 12.89
C TYR A 27 -5.69 4.36 13.54
N ARG A 28 -4.42 4.43 13.15
CA ARG A 28 -3.44 5.37 13.70
C ARG A 28 -3.67 6.85 13.37
N ARG A 29 -4.69 7.18 12.59
CA ARG A 29 -5.11 8.55 12.29
C ARG A 29 -6.47 8.83 12.90
N PRO A 30 -6.81 10.10 13.15
CA PRO A 30 -8.07 10.46 13.79
C PRO A 30 -9.30 10.14 12.95
N GLU A 31 -9.13 9.99 11.64
CA GLU A 31 -10.23 9.73 10.71
C GLU A 31 -9.78 8.86 9.52
N ILE A 32 -10.73 8.19 8.89
CA ILE A 32 -10.56 7.55 7.59
C ILE A 32 -10.73 8.62 6.53
N SER A 33 -9.66 8.92 5.77
CA SER A 33 -9.70 9.94 4.74
C SER A 33 -10.28 9.42 3.44
N PRO A 34 -11.26 10.12 2.82
CA PRO A 34 -11.78 9.78 1.49
C PRO A 34 -10.70 9.88 0.39
N GLU A 35 -9.63 10.63 0.63
CA GLU A 35 -8.49 10.74 -0.31
C GLU A 35 -7.66 9.46 -0.37
N HIS A 36 -7.75 8.59 0.64
CA HIS A 36 -6.93 7.39 0.78
C HIS A 36 -7.71 6.08 0.67
N VAL A 37 -9.02 6.17 0.46
CA VAL A 37 -9.93 5.04 0.31
C VAL A 37 -10.80 5.24 -0.92
N LYS A 38 -11.00 4.20 -1.72
CA LYS A 38 -11.90 4.25 -2.88
C LYS A 38 -13.29 4.71 -2.43
N GLN A 39 -13.89 5.66 -3.16
CA GLN A 39 -15.15 6.31 -2.77
C GLN A 39 -16.24 5.31 -2.36
N ILE A 40 -16.43 4.26 -3.15
CA ILE A 40 -17.45 3.24 -2.87
C ILE A 40 -17.22 2.51 -1.52
N LEU A 41 -15.97 2.29 -1.13
CA LEU A 41 -15.63 1.67 0.15
C LEU A 41 -15.77 2.67 1.29
N TYR A 42 -15.40 3.93 1.03
CA TYR A 42 -15.49 5.01 2.01
C TYR A 42 -16.95 5.29 2.40
N ASP A 43 -17.83 5.45 1.42
CA ASP A 43 -19.24 5.76 1.66
C ASP A 43 -19.93 4.66 2.48
N GLU A 44 -19.62 3.41 2.17
CA GLU A 44 -20.19 2.28 2.89
C GLU A 44 -19.66 2.20 4.33
N ILE A 45 -18.33 2.25 4.52
CA ILE A 45 -17.75 2.13 5.86
C ILE A 45 -18.12 3.29 6.77
N ALA A 46 -18.13 4.52 6.24
CA ALA A 46 -18.55 5.70 7.00
C ALA A 46 -19.99 5.57 7.50
N THR A 47 -20.90 5.11 6.62
CA THR A 47 -22.30 4.85 6.99
C THR A 47 -22.42 3.78 8.07
N LEU A 48 -21.63 2.71 8.00
CA LEU A 48 -21.69 1.63 8.98
C LEU A 48 -21.12 2.06 10.34
N ILE A 49 -20.07 2.86 10.36
CA ILE A 49 -19.50 3.45 11.58
C ILE A 49 -20.51 4.40 12.21
N GLU A 50 -21.11 5.32 11.45
CA GLU A 50 -22.12 6.27 11.92
C GLU A 50 -23.33 5.55 12.55
N ARG A 51 -23.74 4.42 11.96
CA ARG A 51 -24.85 3.61 12.46
C ARG A 51 -24.46 2.66 13.61
N GLY A 52 -23.22 2.68 14.06
CA GLY A 52 -22.71 1.79 15.11
C GLY A 52 -22.72 0.30 14.74
N LYS A 53 -22.66 -0.01 13.41
CA LYS A 53 -22.59 -1.39 12.89
C LYS A 53 -21.17 -1.90 12.77
N VAL A 54 -20.20 -1.01 12.68
CA VAL A 54 -18.77 -1.27 12.73
C VAL A 54 -18.17 -0.32 13.76
N GLY A 55 -17.41 -0.88 14.70
CA GLY A 55 -16.68 -0.09 15.70
C GLY A 55 -15.52 0.66 15.06
N PHE A 56 -15.20 1.86 15.56
CA PHE A 56 -14.05 2.62 15.11
C PHE A 56 -13.27 3.18 16.30
N LEU A 57 -12.00 2.88 16.39
CA LEU A 57 -11.05 3.36 17.39
C LEU A 57 -10.01 4.26 16.68
N PRO A 58 -10.30 5.56 16.57
CA PRO A 58 -9.42 6.52 15.91
C PRO A 58 -8.14 6.77 16.72
N ALA A 59 -7.10 7.23 16.05
CA ALA A 59 -5.83 7.61 16.65
C ALA A 59 -5.29 6.53 17.62
N THR A 60 -5.38 5.26 17.21
CA THR A 60 -4.90 4.11 17.99
C THR A 60 -4.08 3.16 17.14
N GLN A 61 -3.12 2.48 17.77
CA GLN A 61 -2.43 1.36 17.16
C GLN A 61 -2.10 0.28 18.19
N PRO A 62 -2.00 -0.99 17.78
CA PRO A 62 -1.65 -2.07 18.67
C PRO A 62 -0.20 -1.96 19.13
N VAL A 63 0.00 -2.14 20.43
CA VAL A 63 1.33 -2.25 21.05
C VAL A 63 1.56 -3.64 21.66
N GLU A 64 0.48 -4.40 21.88
CA GLU A 64 0.54 -5.77 22.32
C GLU A 64 -0.66 -6.54 21.76
N ILE A 65 -0.44 -7.78 21.33
CA ILE A 65 -1.48 -8.70 20.87
C ILE A 65 -1.33 -10.00 21.65
N THR A 66 -2.41 -10.37 22.33
CA THR A 66 -2.49 -11.61 23.10
C THR A 66 -3.48 -12.59 22.46
N SER A 67 -3.71 -13.73 23.07
CA SER A 67 -4.69 -14.71 22.60
C SER A 67 -6.16 -14.28 22.79
N THR A 68 -6.44 -13.26 23.59
CA THR A 68 -7.81 -12.85 23.94
C THR A 68 -8.08 -11.36 23.73
N HIS A 69 -7.06 -10.54 23.66
CA HIS A 69 -7.22 -9.09 23.54
C HIS A 69 -6.02 -8.44 22.88
N VAL A 70 -6.22 -7.21 22.45
CA VAL A 70 -5.19 -6.31 21.94
C VAL A 70 -5.11 -5.09 22.83
N VAL A 71 -3.88 -4.71 23.21
CA VAL A 71 -3.62 -3.44 23.87
C VAL A 71 -3.33 -2.38 22.82
N LEU A 72 -4.16 -1.36 22.78
CA LEU A 72 -4.03 -0.24 21.84
C LEU A 72 -3.47 0.98 22.58
N ALA A 73 -2.45 1.59 21.98
CA ALA A 73 -1.93 2.87 22.40
C ALA A 73 -2.57 4.01 21.61
N PRO A 74 -2.83 5.17 22.23
CA PRO A 74 -3.12 6.38 21.46
C PRO A 74 -1.90 6.77 20.62
N THR A 75 -2.18 7.45 19.50
CA THR A 75 -1.13 7.89 18.56
C THR A 75 -1.07 9.41 18.47
N ASP A 76 0.13 9.92 18.19
CA ASP A 76 0.36 11.32 17.87
C ASP A 76 -0.08 11.70 16.43
N GLU A 77 0.16 12.93 16.03
CA GLU A 77 -0.14 13.44 14.68
C GLU A 77 0.61 12.72 13.55
N HIS A 78 1.75 12.10 13.89
CA HIS A 78 2.54 11.27 12.96
C HIS A 78 2.08 9.81 12.95
N GLY A 79 1.13 9.44 13.82
CA GLY A 79 0.62 8.08 13.97
C GLY A 79 1.58 7.16 14.72
N GLN A 80 2.47 7.74 15.57
CA GLN A 80 3.36 6.98 16.46
C GLN A 80 2.67 6.78 17.82
N PRO A 81 2.90 5.63 18.48
CA PRO A 81 2.28 5.38 19.79
C PRO A 81 2.83 6.35 20.83
N THR A 82 1.97 6.79 21.71
CA THR A 82 2.29 7.65 22.85
C THR A 82 2.09 6.92 24.17
N ASP A 83 2.56 7.50 25.29
CA ASP A 83 2.38 6.95 26.64
C ASP A 83 1.02 7.28 27.27
N GLY A 84 0.01 7.64 26.47
CA GLY A 84 -1.34 7.89 26.95
C GLY A 84 -2.05 6.63 27.45
N GLU A 85 -3.28 6.81 27.91
CA GLU A 85 -4.12 5.73 28.42
C GLU A 85 -4.31 4.63 27.36
N ARG A 86 -4.06 3.38 27.77
CA ARG A 86 -4.19 2.19 26.93
C ARG A 86 -5.63 1.72 26.88
N ILE A 87 -6.07 1.27 25.70
CA ILE A 87 -7.36 0.61 25.52
C ILE A 87 -7.11 -0.89 25.42
N ILE A 88 -7.75 -1.67 26.27
CA ILE A 88 -7.79 -3.13 26.14
C ILE A 88 -9.02 -3.49 25.33
N HIS A 89 -8.81 -4.04 24.14
CA HIS A 89 -9.88 -4.45 23.23
C HIS A 89 -9.91 -5.98 23.12
N GLU A 90 -10.95 -6.59 23.69
CA GLU A 90 -11.17 -8.03 23.56
C GLU A 90 -11.51 -8.39 22.12
N THR A 91 -10.89 -9.43 21.60
CA THR A 91 -11.09 -9.87 20.21
C THR A 91 -10.61 -11.30 20.01
N ASP A 92 -11.32 -12.05 19.15
CA ASP A 92 -10.94 -13.41 18.78
C ASP A 92 -9.89 -13.42 17.67
N PHE A 93 -9.91 -12.42 16.77
CA PHE A 93 -9.02 -12.34 15.61
C PHE A 93 -8.53 -10.93 15.36
N VAL A 94 -7.29 -10.82 14.89
CA VAL A 94 -6.67 -9.55 14.51
C VAL A 94 -6.19 -9.63 13.07
N LEU A 95 -6.68 -8.71 12.23
CA LEU A 95 -6.23 -8.54 10.84
C LEU A 95 -5.33 -7.30 10.75
N LEU A 96 -4.03 -7.50 10.59
CA LEU A 96 -3.07 -6.42 10.43
C LEU A 96 -3.00 -5.99 8.96
N GLN A 97 -3.71 -4.92 8.62
CA GLN A 97 -3.78 -4.33 7.27
C GLN A 97 -2.99 -3.01 7.22
N THR A 98 -1.76 -3.06 7.72
CA THR A 98 -0.91 -1.89 7.96
C THR A 98 -0.11 -1.43 6.74
N GLY A 99 -0.29 -2.10 5.61
CA GLY A 99 0.45 -1.90 4.38
C GLY A 99 1.44 -3.03 4.13
N TYR A 100 2.30 -2.84 3.15
CA TYR A 100 3.34 -3.79 2.79
C TYR A 100 4.62 -3.05 2.46
N GLU A 101 5.70 -3.78 2.55
CA GLU A 101 7.02 -3.38 2.11
C GLU A 101 7.53 -4.47 1.15
N ALA A 102 8.01 -4.07 -0.02
CA ALA A 102 8.51 -5.04 -0.98
C ALA A 102 9.84 -5.63 -0.49
N ASP A 103 9.95 -6.95 -0.54
CA ASP A 103 11.18 -7.68 -0.27
C ASP A 103 12.10 -7.62 -1.51
N MET A 104 13.21 -6.93 -1.37
CA MET A 104 14.21 -6.74 -2.43
C MET A 104 15.30 -7.80 -2.42
N SER A 105 15.23 -8.79 -1.52
CA SER A 105 16.28 -9.80 -1.34
C SER A 105 16.54 -10.64 -2.59
N LEU A 106 15.50 -10.92 -3.38
CA LEU A 106 15.65 -11.68 -4.64
C LEU A 106 16.50 -10.90 -5.66
N LEU A 107 16.26 -9.60 -5.80
CA LEU A 107 17.05 -8.75 -6.71
C LEU A 107 18.49 -8.62 -6.22
N ALA A 108 18.70 -8.44 -4.92
CA ALA A 108 20.04 -8.42 -4.32
C ALA A 108 20.78 -9.74 -4.57
N ALA A 109 20.12 -10.89 -4.37
CA ALA A 109 20.70 -12.21 -4.62
C ALA A 109 21.04 -12.44 -6.11
N ALA A 110 20.29 -11.81 -7.02
CA ALA A 110 20.59 -11.83 -8.46
C ALA A 110 21.73 -10.88 -8.87
N GLY A 111 22.32 -10.13 -7.93
CA GLY A 111 23.42 -9.20 -8.19
C GLY A 111 22.97 -7.82 -8.66
N VAL A 112 21.66 -7.50 -8.53
CA VAL A 112 21.16 -6.17 -8.85
C VAL A 112 21.60 -5.17 -7.78
N GLU A 113 22.17 -4.07 -8.20
CA GLU A 113 22.50 -2.96 -7.31
C GLU A 113 21.23 -2.28 -6.81
N LEU A 114 21.09 -2.21 -5.48
CA LEU A 114 19.98 -1.54 -4.81
C LEU A 114 20.47 -0.24 -4.19
N THR A 115 19.76 0.87 -4.46
CA THR A 115 20.21 2.21 -4.06
C THR A 115 19.20 2.92 -3.17
N GLY A 116 19.72 3.80 -2.31
CA GLY A 116 18.92 4.63 -1.42
C GLY A 116 18.20 3.87 -0.31
N GLU A 117 17.44 4.60 0.49
CA GLU A 117 16.63 4.05 1.59
C GLU A 117 15.50 3.11 1.09
N GLU A 118 15.02 3.36 -0.13
CA GLU A 118 13.98 2.55 -0.76
C GLU A 118 14.52 1.30 -1.43
N GLN A 119 15.84 1.06 -1.39
CA GLN A 119 16.45 -0.08 -2.07
C GLN A 119 16.03 -0.19 -3.53
N GLN A 120 15.98 0.94 -4.24
CA GLN A 120 15.58 0.95 -5.64
C GLN A 120 16.61 0.22 -6.49
N PRO A 121 16.19 -0.70 -7.40
CA PRO A 121 17.11 -1.35 -8.30
C PRO A 121 17.69 -0.34 -9.29
N THR A 122 19.00 -0.44 -9.56
CA THR A 122 19.63 0.30 -10.63
C THR A 122 19.26 -0.31 -11.96
N TYR A 123 18.72 0.49 -12.88
CA TYR A 123 18.35 0.05 -14.23
C TYR A 123 18.42 1.19 -15.24
N ASN A 124 18.52 0.84 -16.51
CA ASN A 124 18.43 1.79 -17.62
C ASN A 124 16.95 2.21 -17.80
N PRO A 125 16.60 3.50 -17.67
CA PRO A 125 15.22 3.96 -17.76
C PRO A 125 14.58 3.80 -19.13
N ASP A 126 15.36 3.63 -20.20
CA ASP A 126 14.87 3.46 -21.56
C ASP A 126 14.60 1.99 -21.94
N THR A 127 15.31 1.06 -21.30
CA THR A 127 15.21 -0.38 -21.57
C THR A 127 14.70 -1.20 -20.40
N MET A 128 14.70 -0.64 -19.18
CA MET A 128 14.40 -1.32 -17.92
C MET A 128 15.41 -2.44 -17.57
N GLU A 129 16.53 -2.55 -18.28
CA GLU A 129 17.60 -3.50 -18.00
C GLU A 129 18.39 -3.06 -16.76
N THR A 130 18.62 -3.99 -15.83
CA THR A 130 19.40 -3.72 -14.62
C THR A 130 20.88 -3.64 -14.89
N ASN A 131 21.70 -3.40 -13.87
CA ASN A 131 23.17 -3.54 -13.96
C ASN A 131 23.62 -4.98 -14.27
N VAL A 132 22.73 -5.97 -14.12
CA VAL A 132 22.98 -7.37 -14.50
C VAL A 132 22.49 -7.59 -15.92
N PRO A 133 23.38 -7.87 -16.91
CA PRO A 133 23.00 -8.04 -18.29
C PRO A 133 21.94 -9.14 -18.50
N GLY A 134 20.89 -8.83 -19.26
CA GLY A 134 19.79 -9.73 -19.53
C GLY A 134 18.72 -9.82 -18.42
N LEU A 135 18.91 -9.09 -17.30
CA LEU A 135 17.93 -9.01 -16.23
C LEU A 135 17.21 -7.66 -16.27
N TYR A 136 15.90 -7.72 -16.42
CA TYR A 136 15.02 -6.55 -16.53
C TYR A 136 14.13 -6.43 -15.31
N VAL A 137 13.83 -5.21 -14.87
CA VAL A 137 12.90 -4.94 -13.78
C VAL A 137 11.67 -4.22 -14.31
N ALA A 138 10.49 -4.66 -13.91
CA ALA A 138 9.23 -4.04 -14.32
C ALA A 138 8.20 -4.04 -13.17
N GLY A 139 7.17 -3.25 -13.33
CA GLY A 139 6.09 -3.19 -12.34
C GLY A 139 6.53 -2.51 -11.04
N THR A 140 5.94 -2.95 -9.96
CA THR A 140 6.13 -2.36 -8.63
C THR A 140 7.56 -2.53 -8.10
N ALA A 141 8.27 -3.58 -8.52
CA ALA A 141 9.66 -3.84 -8.12
C ALA A 141 10.64 -2.71 -8.53
N ALA A 142 10.34 -1.97 -9.62
CA ALA A 142 11.16 -0.85 -10.04
C ALA A 142 11.18 0.33 -9.05
N ALA A 143 10.21 0.39 -8.12
CA ALA A 143 10.16 1.41 -7.06
C ALA A 143 10.87 1.00 -5.75
N GLY A 144 11.50 -0.17 -5.71
CA GLY A 144 12.12 -0.68 -4.48
C GLY A 144 11.08 -1.07 -3.43
N THR A 145 11.36 -0.76 -2.16
CA THR A 145 10.49 -1.13 -1.02
C THR A 145 9.11 -0.47 -1.04
N GLN A 146 8.94 0.58 -1.81
CA GLN A 146 7.68 1.34 -1.94
C GLN A 146 7.19 2.01 -0.64
N ARG A 147 8.05 2.33 0.29
CA ARG A 147 7.68 3.06 1.51
C ARG A 147 7.26 4.50 1.21
N LYS A 148 8.05 5.21 0.40
CA LYS A 148 7.84 6.62 0.06
C LYS A 148 7.27 6.80 -1.34
N PHE A 149 7.82 6.09 -2.32
CA PHE A 149 7.39 6.14 -3.71
C PHE A 149 6.68 4.84 -4.07
N ARG A 150 5.50 4.96 -4.68
CA ARG A 150 4.69 3.79 -5.06
C ARG A 150 4.44 3.75 -6.54
N LEU A 151 4.80 2.63 -7.14
CA LEU A 151 4.37 2.24 -8.48
C LEU A 151 3.18 1.29 -8.36
N PHE A 152 2.23 1.44 -9.27
CA PHE A 152 1.07 0.57 -9.36
C PHE A 152 1.10 -0.12 -10.73
N ILE A 153 0.39 -1.24 -10.85
CA ILE A 153 0.28 -1.98 -12.11
C ILE A 153 -0.19 -1.03 -13.22
N GLU A 154 -1.16 -0.20 -12.93
CA GLU A 154 -1.76 0.75 -13.87
C GLU A 154 -0.79 1.84 -14.36
N THR A 155 0.26 2.14 -13.61
CA THR A 155 1.27 3.15 -13.97
C THR A 155 2.54 2.54 -14.57
N SER A 156 2.66 1.21 -14.57
CA SER A 156 3.87 0.49 -15.00
C SER A 156 3.78 -0.16 -16.38
N HIS A 157 2.71 0.07 -17.14
CA HIS A 157 2.55 -0.48 -18.51
C HIS A 157 3.70 -0.08 -19.43
N GLN A 158 4.23 1.12 -19.28
CA GLN A 158 5.36 1.62 -20.05
C GLN A 158 6.64 0.78 -19.87
N HIS A 159 6.81 0.12 -18.72
CA HIS A 159 7.97 -0.76 -18.49
C HIS A 159 7.98 -1.91 -19.48
N VAL A 160 6.82 -2.52 -19.75
CA VAL A 160 6.69 -3.60 -20.73
C VAL A 160 7.04 -3.12 -22.15
N VAL A 161 6.52 -1.94 -22.53
CA VAL A 161 6.82 -1.34 -23.83
C VAL A 161 8.32 -1.13 -24.00
N LYS A 162 8.98 -0.56 -22.99
CA LYS A 162 10.43 -0.30 -23.02
C LYS A 162 11.24 -1.59 -23.15
N ILE A 163 10.89 -2.63 -22.38
CA ILE A 163 11.56 -3.94 -22.43
C ILE A 163 11.39 -4.58 -23.82
N VAL A 164 10.16 -4.67 -24.32
CA VAL A 164 9.89 -5.30 -25.63
C VAL A 164 10.62 -4.55 -26.74
N ARG A 165 10.56 -3.21 -26.74
CA ARG A 165 11.28 -2.39 -27.72
C ARG A 165 12.80 -2.62 -27.64
N GLY A 166 13.35 -2.64 -26.43
CA GLY A 166 14.80 -2.87 -26.23
C GLY A 166 15.27 -4.24 -26.72
N LEU A 167 14.44 -5.29 -26.52
CA LEU A 167 14.77 -6.65 -26.91
C LEU A 167 14.55 -6.96 -28.38
N THR A 168 13.52 -6.38 -29.00
CA THR A 168 13.05 -6.81 -30.31
C THR A 168 13.17 -5.72 -31.41
N GLY A 169 13.39 -4.47 -30.99
CA GLY A 169 13.28 -3.31 -31.91
C GLY A 169 11.84 -2.98 -32.31
N TYR A 170 10.84 -3.77 -31.88
CA TYR A 170 9.43 -3.55 -32.17
C TYR A 170 8.80 -2.68 -31.08
N GLU A 171 8.05 -1.69 -31.49
CA GLU A 171 7.28 -0.85 -30.57
C GLU A 171 5.86 -1.41 -30.42
N PRO A 172 5.55 -2.10 -29.30
CA PRO A 172 4.24 -2.65 -29.11
C PRO A 172 3.22 -1.52 -28.94
N PRO A 173 1.98 -1.68 -29.45
CA PRO A 173 0.94 -0.70 -29.19
C PRO A 173 0.71 -0.59 -27.67
N VAL A 174 0.81 0.62 -27.17
CA VAL A 174 0.38 0.90 -25.79
C VAL A 174 -1.13 0.72 -25.79
N ALA A 175 -1.63 -0.27 -25.06
CA ALA A 175 -3.05 -0.40 -24.88
C ALA A 175 -3.56 0.92 -24.27
N ASP A 176 -4.45 1.60 -24.97
CA ASP A 176 -5.25 2.70 -24.43
C ASP A 176 -6.09 2.11 -23.29
N THR A 177 -5.48 1.92 -22.15
CA THR A 177 -6.22 1.62 -20.94
C THR A 177 -7.00 2.90 -20.66
N PRO A 178 -8.34 2.88 -20.75
CA PRO A 178 -9.11 4.04 -20.35
C PRO A 178 -8.65 4.38 -18.94
N ARG A 179 -8.16 5.59 -18.74
CA ARG A 179 -7.85 6.13 -17.41
C ARG A 179 -9.16 6.09 -16.63
N ARG A 180 -9.44 4.96 -15.98
CA ARG A 180 -10.50 4.91 -14.99
C ARG A 180 -10.04 5.87 -13.91
N ASN A 181 -10.77 6.95 -13.81
CA ASN A 181 -10.51 7.98 -12.81
C ASN A 181 -10.86 7.38 -11.43
N TYR A 182 -9.93 6.63 -10.85
CA TYR A 182 -10.10 6.01 -9.53
C TYR A 182 -9.95 7.03 -8.39
N GLY A 183 -9.94 8.34 -8.70
CA GLY A 183 -9.91 9.41 -7.70
C GLY A 183 -8.68 9.46 -6.79
N PHE A 184 -7.70 8.58 -6.97
CA PHE A 184 -6.57 8.39 -6.04
C PHE A 184 -5.20 8.38 -6.69
N PHE A 185 -5.14 8.65 -7.97
CA PHE A 185 -3.86 8.77 -8.63
C PHE A 185 -3.40 10.22 -8.48
N GLU A 186 -2.49 10.45 -7.52
CA GLU A 186 -1.50 11.49 -7.76
C GLU A 186 -0.94 11.22 -9.14
N GLU A 187 -0.91 12.23 -10.01
CA GLU A 187 -0.18 12.12 -11.28
C GLU A 187 1.19 11.53 -10.95
N PRO A 188 1.65 10.51 -11.69
CA PRO A 188 2.95 9.93 -11.43
C PRO A 188 3.95 11.07 -11.40
N LYS A 189 4.55 11.31 -10.24
CA LYS A 189 5.66 12.25 -10.15
C LYS A 189 6.67 11.76 -11.16
N PRO A 190 7.24 12.63 -12.00
CA PRO A 190 8.21 12.24 -12.99
C PRO A 190 9.26 11.37 -12.31
N ASP A 191 9.59 10.25 -12.97
CA ASP A 191 10.63 9.32 -12.54
C ASP A 191 11.83 10.13 -12.02
N PRO A 192 12.23 9.99 -10.74
CA PRO A 192 13.35 10.76 -10.20
C PRO A 192 14.67 10.54 -10.95
N LEU A 193 14.73 9.55 -11.85
CA LEU A 193 15.87 9.25 -12.71
C LEU A 193 15.75 9.85 -14.11
N SER A 194 14.65 10.51 -14.47
CA SER A 194 14.46 11.14 -15.79
C SER A 194 15.18 12.48 -15.99
N HIS A 195 15.92 12.95 -14.96
CA HIS A 195 16.70 14.17 -15.00
C HIS A 195 18.18 13.88 -14.72
N LYS A 196 18.86 13.28 -15.69
CA LYS A 196 20.31 13.45 -15.89
C LYS A 196 20.63 13.41 -17.36
#